data_83581cac8594da17d61be9d111a34eae
#
_entry.id   83581cac8594da17d61be9d111a34eae
#
_cell.length_a   1.000
_cell.length_b   1.000
_cell.length_c   1.000
_cell.angle_alpha   90.00
_cell.angle_beta   90.00
_cell.angle_gamma   90.00
#
_symmetry.space_group_name_H-M   'P 1'
#
loop_
_entity.id
_entity.type
_entity.pdbx_description
1 polymer ?
#
loop_
_entity_poly.entity_id
_entity_poly.type
_entity_poly.pdbx_seq_one_letter_code
_entity_poly.pdbx_strand_id
1 'polypeptide(L)'
;MQTPVIEVAEDLQTAKGLWMSPGVMTNSNPDGSLVGKWCWIKYAADFILEDGVWKIWHLRTPGMFQCDFHKSWVEEGPHEVPDPQEVQDQYFATNGLRDTYGPDALAKFPHITYSPDQVFHYDAPVPMPYDTYVPDDTWM
;
A
#
# COMPACT_ATOMS: atom_id res chain seq x y z
N MET A 1 -9.85 -8.04 4.70
CA MET A 1 -9.93 -6.56 4.60
C MET A 1 -11.08 -6.08 5.48
N GLN A 2 -10.90 -4.95 6.15
CA GLN A 2 -11.96 -4.32 6.95
C GLN A 2 -12.92 -3.53 6.04
N THR A 3 -13.98 -2.97 6.63
CA THR A 3 -14.98 -2.17 5.90
C THR A 3 -14.30 -1.03 5.13
N PRO A 4 -14.57 -0.87 3.84
CA PRO A 4 -14.02 0.22 3.05
C PRO A 4 -14.69 1.56 3.35
N VAL A 5 -13.95 2.63 3.06
CA VAL A 5 -14.52 3.92 2.74
C VAL A 5 -14.43 4.07 1.23
N ILE A 6 -15.54 4.29 0.55
CA ILE A 6 -15.60 4.47 -0.91
C ILE A 6 -16.38 5.74 -1.20
N GLU A 7 -15.78 6.61 -1.99
CA GLU A 7 -16.37 7.86 -2.46
C GLU A 7 -16.38 7.88 -3.97
N VAL A 8 -17.54 8.17 -4.53
CA VAL A 8 -17.77 8.24 -5.98
C VAL A 8 -17.88 9.71 -6.36
N ALA A 9 -17.20 10.11 -7.43
CA ALA A 9 -17.29 11.46 -7.98
C ALA A 9 -18.71 11.79 -8.45
N GLU A 10 -19.08 13.07 -8.47
CA GLU A 10 -20.43 13.51 -8.87
C GLU A 10 -20.79 13.13 -10.31
N ASP A 11 -19.81 13.10 -11.20
CA ASP A 11 -19.98 12.69 -12.58
C ASP A 11 -20.13 11.16 -12.78
N LEU A 12 -19.98 10.38 -11.71
CA LEU A 12 -20.06 8.92 -11.70
C LEU A 12 -19.03 8.22 -12.61
N GLN A 13 -17.94 8.89 -12.97
CA GLN A 13 -16.92 8.32 -13.85
C GLN A 13 -15.70 7.79 -13.08
N THR A 14 -15.46 8.32 -11.88
CA THR A 14 -14.34 7.90 -11.04
C THR A 14 -14.79 7.65 -9.59
N ALA A 15 -13.99 6.89 -8.85
CA ALA A 15 -14.18 6.68 -7.42
C ALA A 15 -12.84 6.47 -6.72
N LYS A 16 -12.82 6.71 -5.42
CA LYS A 16 -11.69 6.39 -4.54
C LYS A 16 -12.14 5.43 -3.45
N GLY A 17 -11.27 4.49 -3.11
CA GLY A 17 -11.54 3.54 -2.04
C GLY A 17 -10.34 3.34 -1.13
N LEU A 18 -10.60 3.25 0.17
CA LEU A 18 -9.60 2.98 1.19
C LEU A 18 -10.03 1.79 2.04
N TRP A 19 -9.13 0.83 2.22
CA TRP A 19 -9.30 -0.32 3.10
C TRP A 19 -8.12 -0.45 4.04
N MET A 20 -8.38 -1.00 5.21
CA MET A 20 -7.34 -1.49 6.10
C MET A 20 -7.34 -3.02 6.08
N SER A 21 -6.16 -3.62 6.09
CA SER A 21 -6.00 -5.06 6.09
C SER A 21 -4.96 -5.47 7.12
N PRO A 22 -5.39 -5.84 8.34
CA PRO A 22 -4.52 -6.59 9.21
C PRO A 22 -4.23 -7.95 8.60
N GLY A 23 -3.01 -8.41 8.71
CA GLY A 23 -2.59 -9.65 8.11
C GLY A 23 -1.41 -10.29 8.81
N VAL A 24 -1.04 -11.44 8.30
CA VAL A 24 0.14 -12.19 8.69
C VAL A 24 0.92 -12.54 7.45
N MET A 25 2.23 -12.62 7.59
CA MET A 25 3.12 -13.08 6.52
C MET A 25 4.22 -13.96 7.09
N THR A 26 4.83 -14.75 6.24
CA THR A 26 6.00 -15.54 6.57
C THR A 26 7.13 -15.15 5.64
N ASN A 27 8.22 -14.69 6.22
CA ASN A 27 9.43 -14.38 5.48
C ASN A 27 10.46 -15.48 5.65
N SER A 28 11.30 -15.66 4.65
CA SER A 28 12.46 -16.55 4.71
C SER A 28 13.71 -15.74 4.96
N ASN A 29 14.49 -16.13 5.97
CA ASN A 29 15.79 -15.55 6.22
C ASN A 29 16.83 -16.14 5.23
N PRO A 30 18.01 -15.49 5.08
CA PRO A 30 19.06 -15.99 4.20
C PRO A 30 19.59 -17.40 4.55
N ASP A 31 19.45 -17.82 5.81
CA ASP A 31 19.82 -19.17 6.28
C ASP A 31 18.72 -20.22 6.02
N GLY A 32 17.59 -19.84 5.41
CA GLY A 32 16.46 -20.68 5.13
C GLY A 32 15.47 -20.85 6.30
N SER A 33 15.74 -20.24 7.46
CA SER A 33 14.76 -20.22 8.55
C SER A 33 13.57 -19.35 8.22
N LEU A 34 12.43 -19.65 8.81
CA LEU A 34 11.18 -18.91 8.59
C LEU A 34 10.85 -18.02 9.79
N VAL A 35 10.40 -16.82 9.52
CA VAL A 35 9.91 -15.90 10.54
C VAL A 35 8.47 -15.48 10.22
N GLY A 36 7.56 -15.69 11.18
CA GLY A 36 6.19 -15.19 11.11
C GLY A 36 6.13 -13.72 11.51
N LYS A 37 5.35 -12.95 10.80
CA LYS A 37 5.18 -11.51 11.03
C LYS A 37 3.72 -11.11 11.08
N TRP A 38 3.41 -10.13 11.95
CA TRP A 38 2.22 -9.32 11.85
C TRP A 38 2.43 -8.19 10.88
N CYS A 39 1.42 -7.85 10.11
CA CYS A 39 1.46 -6.67 9.24
C CYS A 39 0.09 -5.97 9.20
N TRP A 40 0.13 -4.65 9.07
CA TRP A 40 -1.02 -3.83 8.77
C TRP A 40 -0.75 -3.05 7.50
N ILE A 41 -1.63 -3.19 6.54
CA ILE A 41 -1.49 -2.58 5.22
C ILE A 41 -2.78 -1.80 4.95
N LYS A 42 -2.65 -0.64 4.33
CA LYS A 42 -3.77 0.04 3.68
C LYS A 42 -3.81 -0.35 2.20
N TYR A 43 -5.00 -0.41 1.66
CA TYR A 43 -5.22 -0.45 0.22
C TYR A 43 -5.93 0.83 -0.16
N ALA A 44 -5.27 1.65 -0.95
CA ALA A 44 -5.82 2.88 -1.50
C ALA A 44 -5.95 2.69 -3.01
N ALA A 45 -7.16 2.78 -3.53
CA ALA A 45 -7.47 2.52 -4.92
C ALA A 45 -8.23 3.69 -5.55
N ASP A 46 -7.81 4.07 -6.75
CA ASP A 46 -8.59 4.87 -7.66
C ASP A 46 -9.28 3.94 -8.66
N PHE A 47 -10.52 4.23 -8.95
CA PHE A 47 -11.32 3.49 -9.91
C PHE A 47 -11.79 4.39 -11.03
N ILE A 48 -11.95 3.81 -12.20
CA ILE A 48 -12.52 4.46 -13.38
C ILE A 48 -13.65 3.61 -13.95
N LEU A 49 -14.71 4.27 -14.42
CA LEU A 49 -15.80 3.61 -15.13
C LEU A 49 -15.53 3.63 -16.62
N GLU A 50 -15.27 2.48 -17.22
CA GLU A 50 -15.07 2.30 -18.65
C GLU A 50 -16.04 1.25 -19.20
N ASP A 51 -16.76 1.58 -20.25
CA ASP A 51 -17.72 0.67 -20.90
C ASP A 51 -18.76 0.06 -19.93
N GLY A 52 -19.16 0.83 -18.90
CA GLY A 52 -20.09 0.38 -17.87
C GLY A 52 -19.51 -0.56 -16.82
N VAL A 53 -18.19 -0.73 -16.79
CA VAL A 53 -17.46 -1.60 -15.84
C VAL A 53 -16.50 -0.76 -15.02
N TRP A 54 -16.57 -0.88 -13.68
CA TRP A 54 -15.59 -0.30 -12.79
C TRP A 54 -14.29 -1.09 -12.85
N LYS A 55 -13.20 -0.40 -13.13
CA LYS A 55 -11.84 -0.94 -13.15
C LYS A 55 -10.98 -0.24 -12.13
N ILE A 56 -9.99 -0.95 -11.57
CA ILE A 56 -8.93 -0.31 -10.79
C ILE A 56 -8.05 0.45 -11.78
N TRP A 57 -7.88 1.74 -11.54
CA TRP A 57 -7.00 2.60 -12.31
C TRP A 57 -5.63 2.74 -11.64
N HIS A 58 -5.62 3.04 -10.34
CA HIS A 58 -4.41 3.02 -9.53
C HIS A 58 -4.64 2.19 -8.27
N LEU A 59 -3.62 1.48 -7.82
CA LEU A 59 -3.64 0.76 -6.57
C LEU A 59 -2.34 1.01 -5.81
N ARG A 60 -2.48 1.38 -4.54
CA ARG A 60 -1.36 1.51 -3.62
C ARG A 60 -1.59 0.74 -2.35
N THR A 61 -0.50 0.19 -1.83
CA THR A 61 -0.53 -0.66 -0.64
C THR A 61 0.48 -0.18 0.40
N PRO A 62 0.33 1.04 0.95
CA PRO A 62 1.24 1.51 1.98
C PRO A 62 1.15 0.61 3.21
N GLY A 63 2.30 0.15 3.67
CA GLY A 63 2.43 -0.54 4.94
C GLY A 63 2.26 0.44 6.10
N MET A 64 1.52 0.05 7.12
CA MET A 64 1.41 0.85 8.35
C MET A 64 2.48 0.43 9.34
N PHE A 65 2.54 -0.85 9.64
CA PHE A 65 3.62 -1.45 10.40
C PHE A 65 3.78 -2.94 10.08
N GLN A 66 4.94 -3.46 10.43
CA GLN A 66 5.25 -4.88 10.39
C GLN A 66 6.14 -5.21 11.59
N CYS A 67 5.89 -6.32 12.25
CA CYS A 67 6.75 -6.79 13.33
C CYS A 67 6.78 -8.33 13.37
N ASP A 68 7.82 -8.88 13.95
CA ASP A 68 7.92 -10.31 14.17
C ASP A 68 6.80 -10.80 15.10
N PHE A 69 6.28 -11.98 14.85
CA PHE A 69 5.13 -12.53 15.58
C PHE A 69 5.36 -12.59 17.09
N HIS A 70 6.60 -12.83 17.53
CA HIS A 70 6.97 -12.96 18.93
C HIS A 70 7.51 -11.67 19.56
N LYS A 71 7.47 -10.54 18.83
CA LYS A 71 7.85 -9.23 19.32
C LYS A 71 6.66 -8.28 19.30
N SER A 72 6.73 -7.26 20.15
CA SER A 72 5.78 -6.16 20.04
C SER A 72 6.23 -5.19 18.95
N TRP A 73 5.27 -4.47 18.36
CA TRP A 73 5.59 -3.42 17.38
C TRP A 73 6.41 -2.27 17.98
N VAL A 74 6.41 -2.10 19.32
CA VAL A 74 7.25 -1.12 20.02
C VAL A 74 8.70 -1.57 20.09
N GLU A 75 8.94 -2.88 20.30
CA GLU A 75 10.28 -3.46 20.40
C GLU A 75 10.98 -3.54 19.05
N GLU A 76 10.23 -3.72 17.97
CA GLU A 76 10.78 -3.74 16.62
C GLU A 76 11.38 -2.38 16.22
N GLY A 77 10.87 -1.30 16.82
CA GLY A 77 11.33 0.06 16.56
C GLY A 77 10.93 0.61 15.18
N PRO A 78 11.42 1.79 14.83
CA PRO A 78 11.19 2.36 13.52
C PRO A 78 11.92 1.53 12.47
N HIS A 79 11.22 1.17 11.40
CA HIS A 79 11.84 0.51 10.26
C HIS A 79 12.60 1.55 9.43
N GLU A 80 13.83 1.22 9.06
CA GLU A 80 14.46 1.97 7.98
C GLU A 80 13.60 1.83 6.73
N VAL A 81 13.30 2.97 6.13
CA VAL A 81 12.58 3.00 4.86
C VAL A 81 13.63 2.72 3.77
N PRO A 82 13.62 1.55 3.15
CA PRO A 82 14.59 1.27 2.10
C PRO A 82 14.35 2.22 0.91
N ASP A 83 15.40 2.48 0.16
CA ASP A 83 15.27 3.23 -1.09
C ASP A 83 14.24 2.54 -1.99
N PRO A 84 13.20 3.26 -2.43
CA PRO A 84 12.18 2.67 -3.29
C PRO A 84 12.74 2.02 -4.56
N GLN A 85 13.83 2.57 -5.11
CA GLN A 85 14.48 1.99 -6.27
C GLN A 85 15.16 0.65 -5.94
N GLU A 86 15.83 0.56 -4.79
CA GLU A 86 16.45 -0.70 -4.34
C GLU A 86 15.41 -1.79 -4.12
N VAL A 87 14.26 -1.45 -3.52
CA VAL A 87 13.15 -2.39 -3.32
C VAL A 87 12.61 -2.89 -4.64
N GLN A 88 12.42 -1.98 -5.60
CA GLN A 88 11.93 -2.33 -6.92
C GLN A 88 12.92 -3.23 -7.66
N ASP A 89 14.20 -2.88 -7.66
CA ASP A 89 15.24 -3.65 -8.32
C ASP A 89 15.38 -5.05 -7.71
N GLN A 90 15.31 -5.16 -6.37
CA GLN A 90 15.33 -6.44 -5.68
C GLN A 90 14.10 -7.30 -6.00
N TYR A 91 12.92 -6.69 -6.04
CA TYR A 91 11.69 -7.38 -6.39
C TYR A 91 11.76 -7.97 -7.80
N PHE A 92 12.22 -7.21 -8.77
CA PHE A 92 12.35 -7.68 -10.15
C PHE A 92 13.46 -8.72 -10.32
N ALA A 93 14.58 -8.54 -9.65
CA ALA A 93 15.66 -9.54 -9.64
C ALA A 93 15.19 -10.90 -9.12
N THR A 94 14.33 -10.88 -8.07
CA THR A 94 13.85 -12.11 -7.43
C THR A 94 12.74 -12.79 -8.23
N ASN A 95 11.83 -12.01 -8.83
CA ASN A 95 10.61 -12.55 -9.40
C ASN A 95 10.63 -12.64 -10.94
N GLY A 96 11.56 -11.95 -11.61
CA GLY A 96 11.68 -11.98 -13.09
C GLY A 96 10.45 -11.45 -13.83
N LEU A 97 9.59 -10.68 -13.18
CA LEU A 97 8.26 -10.30 -13.67
C LEU A 97 8.14 -8.83 -14.08
N ARG A 98 9.28 -8.17 -14.31
CA ARG A 98 9.31 -6.72 -14.55
C ARG A 98 8.35 -6.25 -15.65
N ASP A 99 8.26 -6.99 -16.73
CA ASP A 99 7.52 -6.58 -17.92
C ASP A 99 6.03 -6.96 -17.90
N THR A 100 5.58 -7.71 -16.89
CA THR A 100 4.22 -8.27 -16.89
C THR A 100 3.39 -7.87 -15.68
N TYR A 101 3.99 -7.78 -14.48
CA TYR A 101 3.26 -7.59 -13.22
C TYR A 101 3.97 -6.66 -12.22
N GLY A 102 5.01 -5.97 -12.62
CA GLY A 102 5.72 -5.02 -11.77
C GLY A 102 4.91 -3.74 -11.52
N PRO A 103 5.24 -2.98 -10.49
CA PRO A 103 4.63 -1.68 -10.27
C PRO A 103 4.98 -0.71 -11.42
N ASP A 104 4.00 0.09 -11.85
CA ASP A 104 4.16 1.08 -12.93
C ASP A 104 4.96 2.29 -12.49
N ALA A 105 4.97 2.59 -11.19
CA ALA A 105 5.65 3.72 -10.61
C ALA A 105 6.10 3.45 -9.17
N LEU A 106 7.13 4.16 -8.75
CA LEU A 106 7.59 4.15 -7.37
C LEU A 106 6.57 4.81 -6.45
N ALA A 107 6.40 4.25 -5.26
CA ALA A 107 5.60 4.90 -4.22
C ALA A 107 6.26 6.22 -3.81
N LYS A 108 5.46 7.28 -3.71
CA LYS A 108 5.93 8.62 -3.28
C LYS A 108 6.16 8.72 -1.77
N PHE A 109 5.67 7.75 -1.03
CA PHE A 109 5.68 7.75 0.44
C PHE A 109 6.42 6.54 1.00
N PRO A 110 6.93 6.65 2.23
CA PRO A 110 7.54 5.52 2.92
C PRO A 110 6.60 4.32 2.96
N HIS A 111 7.15 3.13 2.76
CA HIS A 111 6.35 1.91 2.75
C HIS A 111 5.80 1.55 4.14
N ILE A 112 6.50 1.92 5.20
CA ILE A 112 6.09 1.68 6.60
C ILE A 112 6.20 3.00 7.36
N THR A 113 5.11 3.41 7.99
CA THR A 113 4.95 4.73 8.59
C THR A 113 4.88 4.73 10.10
N TYR A 114 4.77 3.55 10.71
CA TYR A 114 4.75 3.45 12.17
C TYR A 114 6.12 3.72 12.78
N SER A 115 6.11 4.54 13.84
CA SER A 115 7.22 4.71 14.78
C SER A 115 6.67 4.69 16.20
N PRO A 116 7.34 4.05 17.18
CA PRO A 116 6.91 4.06 18.58
C PRO A 116 6.99 5.44 19.23
N ASP A 117 7.80 6.34 18.67
CA ASP A 117 8.08 7.69 19.21
C ASP A 117 7.19 8.79 18.63
N GLN A 118 6.27 8.45 17.73
CA GLN A 118 5.43 9.40 17.02
C GLN A 118 3.97 9.02 17.09
N VAL A 119 3.11 10.04 17.14
CA VAL A 119 1.68 9.82 16.93
C VAL A 119 1.48 9.38 15.48
N PHE A 120 0.75 8.30 15.30
CA PHE A 120 0.43 7.79 13.98
C PHE A 120 -0.33 8.83 13.16
N HIS A 121 0.17 9.14 11.99
CA HIS A 121 -0.51 9.96 10.99
C HIS A 121 -1.02 9.09 9.84
N TYR A 122 -2.17 9.46 9.32
CA TYR A 122 -2.73 8.80 8.14
C TYR A 122 -2.02 9.33 6.89
N ASP A 123 -1.13 8.54 6.30
CA ASP A 123 -0.44 8.92 5.07
C ASP A 123 -1.31 8.79 3.83
N ALA A 124 -2.34 7.98 3.89
CA ALA A 124 -3.44 8.04 2.94
C ALA A 124 -4.65 8.60 3.69
N PRO A 125 -5.02 9.86 3.50
CA PRO A 125 -6.19 10.44 4.13
C PRO A 125 -7.46 9.73 3.69
N VAL A 126 -8.54 9.94 4.42
CA VAL A 126 -9.87 9.50 3.95
C VAL A 126 -10.11 10.10 2.57
N PRO A 127 -10.48 9.29 1.57
CA PRO A 127 -10.61 9.78 0.22
C PRO A 127 -11.72 10.83 0.11
N MET A 128 -11.42 11.89 -0.61
CA MET A 128 -12.43 12.83 -1.11
C MET A 128 -12.64 12.53 -2.58
N PRO A 129 -13.88 12.55 -3.09
CA PRO A 129 -14.14 12.30 -4.49
C PRO A 129 -13.54 13.40 -5.36
N TYR A 130 -13.26 13.08 -6.61
CA TYR A 130 -12.90 14.10 -7.59
C TYR A 130 -14.12 14.96 -7.92
N ASP A 131 -13.94 16.26 -8.08
CA ASP A 131 -14.99 17.12 -8.63
C ASP A 131 -15.26 16.75 -10.09
N THR A 132 -14.18 16.54 -10.84
CA THR A 132 -14.20 16.07 -12.23
C THR A 132 -13.05 15.10 -12.47
N TYR A 133 -13.19 14.23 -13.47
CA TYR A 133 -12.12 13.34 -13.86
C TYR A 133 -10.94 14.11 -14.48
N VAL A 134 -9.75 13.93 -13.89
CA VAL A 134 -8.49 14.41 -14.44
C VAL A 134 -7.53 13.21 -14.53
N PRO A 135 -7.09 12.81 -15.74
CA PRO A 135 -6.35 11.55 -15.94
C PRO A 135 -5.07 11.41 -15.12
N ASP A 136 -4.40 12.54 -14.86
CA ASP A 136 -3.11 12.56 -14.16
C ASP A 136 -3.25 12.96 -12.67
N ASP A 137 -4.49 13.19 -12.18
CA ASP A 137 -4.74 13.53 -10.79
C ASP A 137 -4.81 12.27 -9.93
N THR A 138 -3.74 12.02 -9.22
CA THR A 138 -3.69 10.97 -8.22
C THR A 138 -3.75 11.57 -6.83
N TRP A 139 -4.53 11.03 -5.94
CA TRP A 139 -4.66 11.53 -4.56
C TRP A 139 -3.45 11.24 -3.68
N MET A 140 -2.33 11.03 -4.30
CA MET A 140 -1.07 10.78 -3.62
C MET A 140 0.09 11.49 -4.27
#